data_fe0bb4c1a7002480bc5e682dd2c39280
#
_entry.id   fe0bb4c1a7002480bc5e682dd2c39280
#
_cell.length_a   1.000
_cell.length_b   1.000
_cell.length_c   1.000
_cell.angle_alpha   90.00
_cell.angle_beta   90.00
_cell.angle_gamma   90.00
#
_symmetry.space_group_name_H-M   'P 1'
#
loop_
_entity.id
_entity.type
_entity.pdbx_description
1 polymer ?
#
loop_
_entity_poly.entity_id
_entity_poly.type
_entity_poly.pdbx_seq_one_letter_code
_entity_poly.pdbx_strand_id
1 'polypeptide(L)'
;MTDPEICAAVQQHYGLAVRAVERIDRGSAALFKLYGSEAAFILKVFQPKFRADSILREVHVTDFLRQNGISVPEYISCRNGDFYFMQNGRIAILQAFIPGQTREKGCCSKRELLDSARLLAQIVNALEHYPYDDLLPCEISRYGSAARLLQAKAAYADLMAAAHADAVHGAEICRDLQDRLVMIARVSDAGAFVNTNALTIKRSHGDYSVMQLLYDGSEIKAVLDFVNAGEVPIAWELIRSYSYMDCTFNAARLAAYTNEYRRYAEVSMDDLRYMPYLYLGQLLSSTYGYKQYLQTGDEELLAFGRWRTEMCRYLIANAGEVSAELVRLA
;
A
#
# COMPACT_ATOMS: atom_id res chain seq x y z
N MET A 1 9.45 11.55 -20.55
CA MET A 1 10.58 12.50 -20.51
C MET A 1 11.82 11.80 -21.02
N THR A 2 12.58 12.47 -21.87
CA THR A 2 13.93 12.04 -22.28
C THR A 2 14.97 12.48 -21.26
N ASP A 3 16.14 11.87 -21.23
CA ASP A 3 17.20 12.25 -20.29
C ASP A 3 17.60 13.73 -20.36
N PRO A 4 17.73 14.36 -21.56
CA PRO A 4 17.97 15.79 -21.67
C PRO A 4 16.88 16.66 -21.07
N GLU A 5 15.58 16.29 -21.22
CA GLU A 5 14.46 17.01 -20.62
C GLU A 5 14.50 16.93 -19.10
N ILE A 6 14.86 15.76 -18.54
CA ILE A 6 15.01 15.55 -17.09
C ILE A 6 16.14 16.42 -16.56
N CYS A 7 17.32 16.37 -17.19
CA CYS A 7 18.48 17.17 -16.78
C CYS A 7 18.17 18.67 -16.81
N ALA A 8 17.52 19.16 -17.86
CA ALA A 8 17.14 20.56 -18.00
C ALA A 8 16.13 20.99 -16.91
N ALA A 9 15.09 20.18 -16.66
CA ALA A 9 14.08 20.47 -15.64
C ALA A 9 14.71 20.50 -14.24
N VAL A 10 15.54 19.52 -13.88
CA VAL A 10 16.21 19.46 -12.58
C VAL A 10 17.17 20.63 -12.39
N GLN A 11 17.93 21.00 -13.42
CA GLN A 11 18.79 22.19 -13.38
C GLN A 11 17.98 23.48 -13.21
N GLN A 12 16.86 23.61 -13.90
CA GLN A 12 15.98 24.79 -13.82
C GLN A 12 15.36 24.94 -12.43
N HIS A 13 14.74 23.86 -11.92
CA HIS A 13 13.91 23.90 -10.71
C HIS A 13 14.72 23.75 -9.42
N TYR A 14 15.78 22.93 -9.43
CA TYR A 14 16.58 22.64 -8.22
C TYR A 14 18.01 23.22 -8.27
N GLY A 15 18.49 23.60 -9.44
CA GLY A 15 19.86 24.08 -9.58
C GLY A 15 20.92 22.98 -9.56
N LEU A 16 20.50 21.74 -9.72
CA LEU A 16 21.37 20.57 -9.63
C LEU A 16 21.85 20.14 -11.02
N ALA A 17 23.16 19.97 -11.16
CA ALA A 17 23.75 19.40 -12.36
C ALA A 17 23.67 17.87 -12.32
N VAL A 18 22.93 17.29 -13.26
CA VAL A 18 22.78 15.84 -13.42
C VAL A 18 23.77 15.33 -14.45
N ARG A 19 24.57 14.30 -14.09
CA ARG A 19 25.59 13.68 -14.96
C ARG A 19 25.05 12.46 -15.70
N ALA A 20 24.13 11.70 -15.05
CA ALA A 20 23.50 10.52 -15.64
C ALA A 20 22.10 10.32 -15.07
N VAL A 21 21.23 9.71 -15.89
CA VAL A 21 19.85 9.36 -15.55
C VAL A 21 19.67 7.85 -15.74
N GLU A 22 19.08 7.18 -14.78
CA GLU A 22 18.71 5.77 -14.83
C GLU A 22 17.22 5.65 -14.56
N ARG A 23 16.47 5.03 -15.46
CA ARG A 23 15.05 4.80 -15.28
C ARG A 23 14.83 3.60 -14.36
N ILE A 24 13.92 3.73 -13.40
CA ILE A 24 13.49 2.65 -12.51
C ILE A 24 12.07 2.25 -12.94
N ASP A 25 11.94 1.04 -13.49
CA ASP A 25 10.64 0.52 -13.93
C ASP A 25 9.89 -0.16 -12.77
N ARG A 26 9.39 0.65 -11.84
CA ARG A 26 8.61 0.18 -10.68
C ARG A 26 7.56 1.22 -10.26
N GLY A 27 6.40 0.71 -9.78
CA GLY A 27 5.37 1.53 -9.15
C GLY A 27 4.45 2.27 -10.13
N SER A 28 3.58 3.11 -9.56
CA SER A 28 2.56 3.87 -10.29
C SER A 28 3.07 5.22 -10.84
N ALA A 29 4.23 5.68 -10.40
CA ALA A 29 4.92 6.87 -10.90
C ALA A 29 6.10 6.49 -11.79
N ALA A 30 6.49 7.36 -12.72
CA ALA A 30 7.76 7.20 -13.41
C ALA A 30 8.89 7.66 -12.48
N LEU A 31 9.84 6.77 -12.21
CA LEU A 31 10.96 7.01 -11.31
C LEU A 31 12.26 7.09 -12.10
N PHE A 32 13.07 8.08 -11.78
CA PHE A 32 14.39 8.27 -12.38
C PHE A 32 15.42 8.47 -11.27
N LYS A 33 16.44 7.61 -11.23
CA LYS A 33 17.61 7.85 -10.41
C LYS A 33 18.55 8.79 -11.12
N LEU A 34 18.90 9.87 -10.45
CA LEU A 34 19.74 10.94 -10.97
C LEU A 34 21.07 10.92 -10.25
N TYR A 35 22.15 10.93 -11.00
CA TYR A 35 23.50 10.99 -10.47
C TYR A 35 24.02 12.43 -10.58
N GLY A 36 24.11 13.11 -9.44
CA GLY A 36 24.75 14.44 -9.33
C GLY A 36 26.27 14.37 -9.22
N SER A 37 26.90 15.47 -8.82
CA SER A 37 28.34 15.53 -8.57
C SER A 37 28.76 14.85 -7.28
N GLU A 38 27.96 14.98 -6.22
CA GLU A 38 28.27 14.53 -4.86
C GLU A 38 27.24 13.55 -4.30
N ALA A 39 26.01 13.60 -4.79
CA ALA A 39 24.92 12.81 -4.32
C ALA A 39 24.05 12.26 -5.47
N ALA A 40 23.27 11.22 -5.17
CA ALA A 40 22.24 10.72 -6.06
C ALA A 40 20.85 11.12 -5.51
N PHE A 41 19.88 11.21 -6.42
CA PHE A 41 18.51 11.62 -6.14
C PHE A 41 17.52 10.70 -6.85
N ILE A 42 16.26 10.72 -6.43
CA ILE A 42 15.13 10.11 -7.16
C ILE A 42 14.19 11.24 -7.60
N LEU A 43 14.01 11.38 -8.90
CA LEU A 43 12.92 12.17 -9.47
C LEU A 43 11.70 11.27 -9.64
N LYS A 44 10.60 11.63 -8.97
CA LYS A 44 9.31 10.93 -9.03
C LYS A 44 8.34 11.78 -9.84
N VAL A 45 7.89 11.29 -11.00
CA VAL A 45 6.92 11.96 -11.88
C VAL A 45 5.61 11.23 -11.80
N PHE A 46 4.61 11.88 -11.22
CA PHE A 46 3.32 11.27 -10.93
C PHE A 46 2.42 11.14 -12.16
N GLN A 47 1.48 10.20 -12.12
CA GLN A 47 0.42 10.12 -13.12
C GLN A 47 -0.51 11.34 -13.01
N PRO A 48 -1.19 11.75 -14.10
CA PRO A 48 -2.07 12.95 -14.12
C PRO A 48 -3.20 12.96 -13.08
N LYS A 49 -3.57 11.79 -12.55
CA LYS A 49 -4.61 11.65 -11.52
C LYS A 49 -4.22 12.20 -10.15
N PHE A 50 -2.91 12.37 -9.88
CA PHE A 50 -2.44 12.88 -8.60
C PHE A 50 -2.56 14.41 -8.54
N ARG A 51 -3.02 14.90 -7.39
CA ARG A 51 -3.19 16.33 -7.11
C ARG A 51 -2.03 16.83 -6.25
N ALA A 52 -1.76 18.12 -6.31
CA ALA A 52 -0.72 18.76 -5.51
C ALA A 52 -0.88 18.50 -4.01
N ASP A 53 -2.14 18.58 -3.50
CA ASP A 53 -2.44 18.37 -2.09
C ASP A 53 -1.96 16.99 -1.58
N SER A 54 -2.15 15.93 -2.40
CA SER A 54 -1.70 14.57 -2.02
C SER A 54 -0.17 14.45 -2.00
N ILE A 55 0.51 15.19 -2.86
CA ILE A 55 1.98 15.22 -2.91
C ILE A 55 2.56 16.04 -1.76
N LEU A 56 1.96 17.17 -1.45
CA LEU A 56 2.37 17.99 -0.30
C LEU A 56 2.16 17.25 1.02
N ARG A 57 1.05 16.51 1.16
CA ARG A 57 0.85 15.60 2.32
C ARG A 57 1.99 14.59 2.44
N GLU A 58 2.39 13.91 1.34
CA GLU A 58 3.51 12.97 1.35
C GLU A 58 4.79 13.66 1.86
N VAL A 59 5.07 14.88 1.40
CA VAL A 59 6.24 15.66 1.84
C VAL A 59 6.15 16.01 3.33
N HIS A 60 5.02 16.55 3.79
CA HIS A 60 4.82 16.95 5.18
C HIS A 60 4.93 15.76 6.14
N VAL A 61 4.24 14.65 5.82
CA VAL A 61 4.30 13.43 6.62
C VAL A 61 5.72 12.89 6.70
N THR A 62 6.40 12.84 5.58
CA THR A 62 7.77 12.31 5.50
C THR A 62 8.75 13.19 6.28
N ASP A 63 8.66 14.52 6.14
CA ASP A 63 9.52 15.43 6.91
C ASP A 63 9.26 15.32 8.43
N PHE A 64 8.00 15.26 8.83
CA PHE A 64 7.62 15.05 10.24
C PHE A 64 8.18 13.73 10.79
N LEU A 65 8.03 12.62 10.07
CA LEU A 65 8.54 11.31 10.48
C LEU A 65 10.08 11.33 10.59
N ARG A 66 10.77 11.99 9.66
CA ARG A 66 12.22 12.16 9.69
C ARG A 66 12.67 12.93 10.94
N GLN A 67 11.97 14.00 11.31
CA GLN A 67 12.22 14.76 12.54
C GLN A 67 11.99 13.93 13.81
N ASN A 68 11.12 12.90 13.73
CA ASN A 68 10.85 11.96 14.82
C ASN A 68 11.72 10.68 14.75
N GLY A 69 12.81 10.69 13.97
CA GLY A 69 13.80 9.61 13.94
C GLY A 69 13.40 8.39 13.11
N ILE A 70 12.31 8.46 12.32
CA ILE A 70 11.96 7.44 11.36
C ILE A 70 12.76 7.65 10.07
N SER A 71 13.42 6.60 9.60
CA SER A 71 14.20 6.67 8.36
C SER A 71 13.27 6.66 7.14
N VAL A 72 13.20 7.79 6.46
CA VAL A 72 12.38 8.06 5.28
C VAL A 72 13.16 8.97 4.32
N PRO A 73 12.80 9.06 3.03
CA PRO A 73 13.47 9.97 2.10
C PRO A 73 13.32 11.44 2.50
N GLU A 74 14.36 12.22 2.27
CA GLU A 74 14.30 13.68 2.35
C GLU A 74 13.84 14.25 1.01
N TYR A 75 12.78 15.07 1.01
CA TYR A 75 12.34 15.80 -0.17
C TYR A 75 13.11 17.10 -0.33
N ILE A 76 13.55 17.38 -1.55
CA ILE A 76 14.34 18.55 -1.89
C ILE A 76 13.42 19.66 -2.37
N SER A 77 13.52 20.85 -1.78
CA SER A 77 12.75 22.01 -2.25
C SER A 77 13.32 22.58 -3.56
N CYS A 78 12.43 23.04 -4.42
CA CYS A 78 12.75 23.82 -5.61
C CYS A 78 13.35 25.17 -5.21
N ARG A 79 14.02 25.85 -6.14
CA ARG A 79 14.58 27.21 -5.94
C ARG A 79 13.55 28.27 -5.55
N ASN A 80 12.28 28.09 -5.91
CA ASN A 80 11.16 28.96 -5.53
C ASN A 80 10.57 28.64 -4.14
N GLY A 81 11.08 27.62 -3.45
CA GLY A 81 10.61 27.16 -2.14
C GLY A 81 9.50 26.09 -2.19
N ASP A 82 8.94 25.78 -3.35
CA ASP A 82 7.99 24.69 -3.50
C ASP A 82 8.69 23.33 -3.44
N PHE A 83 7.96 22.24 -3.14
CA PHE A 83 8.50 20.88 -3.16
C PHE A 83 8.25 20.13 -4.48
N TYR A 84 7.51 20.72 -5.40
CA TYR A 84 7.20 20.12 -6.69
C TYR A 84 7.27 21.12 -7.82
N PHE A 85 7.37 20.63 -9.04
CA PHE A 85 7.19 21.39 -10.25
C PHE A 85 6.28 20.66 -11.24
N MET A 86 5.76 21.42 -12.20
CA MET A 86 4.92 20.85 -13.27
C MET A 86 5.76 20.56 -14.51
N GLN A 87 5.68 19.34 -14.99
CA GLN A 87 6.34 18.91 -16.23
C GLN A 87 5.34 18.19 -17.13
N ASN A 88 5.04 18.76 -18.30
CA ASN A 88 4.08 18.21 -19.26
C ASN A 88 2.73 17.84 -18.62
N GLY A 89 2.19 18.72 -17.77
CA GLY A 89 0.92 18.53 -17.04
C GLY A 89 0.97 17.48 -15.91
N ARG A 90 2.16 17.03 -15.51
CA ARG A 90 2.38 16.09 -14.42
C ARG A 90 3.17 16.74 -13.29
N ILE A 91 2.88 16.36 -12.08
CA ILE A 91 3.65 16.78 -10.90
C ILE A 91 4.92 15.96 -10.82
N ALA A 92 6.04 16.63 -10.60
CA ALA A 92 7.33 16.01 -10.37
C ALA A 92 7.94 16.52 -9.06
N ILE A 93 8.54 15.61 -8.29
CA ILE A 93 9.22 15.90 -7.01
C ILE A 93 10.60 15.25 -7.00
N LEU A 94 11.51 15.84 -6.25
CA LEU A 94 12.86 15.32 -6.08
C LEU A 94 13.09 14.91 -4.62
N GLN A 95 13.64 13.71 -4.41
CA GLN A 95 14.03 13.23 -3.10
C GLN A 95 15.47 12.74 -3.09
N ALA A 96 16.11 12.78 -1.93
CA ALA A 96 17.43 12.18 -1.75
C ALA A 96 17.35 10.66 -2.00
N PHE A 97 18.37 10.11 -2.66
CA PHE A 97 18.47 8.68 -2.88
C PHE A 97 18.96 7.98 -1.60
N ILE A 98 18.22 7.00 -1.16
CA ILE A 98 18.63 6.09 -0.08
C ILE A 98 19.08 4.77 -0.72
N PRO A 99 20.32 4.31 -0.47
CA PRO A 99 20.78 3.00 -0.94
C PRO A 99 19.95 1.88 -0.31
N GLY A 100 19.58 0.89 -1.11
CA GLY A 100 18.80 -0.25 -0.67
C GLY A 100 17.98 -0.83 -1.81
N GLN A 101 17.33 -1.95 -1.53
CA GLN A 101 16.46 -2.65 -2.46
C GLN A 101 15.10 -2.92 -1.83
N THR A 102 14.03 -2.73 -2.58
CA THR A 102 12.71 -3.21 -2.20
C THR A 102 12.64 -4.72 -2.42
N ARG A 103 11.78 -5.42 -1.67
CA ARG A 103 11.58 -6.85 -1.82
C ARG A 103 10.26 -7.14 -2.54
N GLU A 104 10.20 -8.32 -3.12
CA GLU A 104 8.97 -8.88 -3.65
C GLU A 104 8.08 -9.42 -2.52
N LYS A 105 6.81 -9.63 -2.84
CA LYS A 105 5.85 -10.23 -1.91
C LYS A 105 6.32 -11.62 -1.46
N GLY A 106 6.10 -11.92 -0.18
CA GLY A 106 6.39 -13.24 0.39
C GLY A 106 7.86 -13.57 0.64
N CYS A 107 8.76 -12.59 0.48
CA CYS A 107 10.20 -12.79 0.61
C CYS A 107 10.79 -12.40 1.97
N CYS A 108 9.96 -12.11 2.99
CA CYS A 108 10.45 -11.70 4.30
C CYS A 108 10.79 -12.89 5.19
N SER A 109 11.96 -12.85 5.79
CA SER A 109 12.32 -13.72 6.90
C SER A 109 11.49 -13.41 8.15
N LYS A 110 11.49 -14.32 9.13
CA LYS A 110 10.80 -14.09 10.42
C LYS A 110 11.30 -12.81 11.12
N ARG A 111 12.61 -12.53 11.06
CA ARG A 111 13.21 -11.34 11.68
C ARG A 111 12.72 -10.08 10.99
N GLU A 112 12.78 -10.01 9.67
CA GLU A 112 12.32 -8.85 8.89
C GLU A 112 10.83 -8.58 9.09
N LEU A 113 10.03 -9.65 9.23
CA LEU A 113 8.61 -9.54 9.57
C LEU A 113 8.40 -8.83 10.92
N LEU A 114 9.12 -9.24 11.97
CA LEU A 114 8.99 -8.62 13.30
C LEU A 114 9.56 -7.20 13.33
N ASP A 115 10.70 -6.95 12.68
CA ASP A 115 11.28 -5.60 12.58
C ASP A 115 10.34 -4.64 11.84
N SER A 116 9.63 -5.14 10.81
CA SER A 116 8.60 -4.37 10.11
C SER A 116 7.38 -4.06 10.99
N ALA A 117 6.93 -4.99 11.84
CA ALA A 117 5.83 -4.75 12.79
C ALA A 117 6.19 -3.65 13.78
N ARG A 118 7.41 -3.68 14.31
CA ARG A 118 7.94 -2.66 15.23
C ARG A 118 8.01 -1.29 14.55
N LEU A 119 8.51 -1.24 13.33
CA LEU A 119 8.62 0.00 12.57
C LEU A 119 7.23 0.59 12.26
N LEU A 120 6.24 -0.23 11.91
CA LEU A 120 4.86 0.25 11.73
C LEU A 120 4.31 0.86 13.03
N ALA A 121 4.56 0.23 14.19
CA ALA A 121 4.14 0.79 15.48
C ALA A 121 4.82 2.14 15.77
N GLN A 122 6.10 2.29 15.45
CA GLN A 122 6.82 3.56 15.59
C GLN A 122 6.23 4.65 14.69
N ILE A 123 5.90 4.33 13.44
CA ILE A 123 5.24 5.26 12.51
C ILE A 123 3.89 5.71 13.06
N VAL A 124 3.05 4.77 13.52
CA VAL A 124 1.72 5.06 14.08
C VAL A 124 1.85 5.97 15.30
N ASN A 125 2.73 5.65 16.24
CA ASN A 125 2.94 6.46 17.44
C ASN A 125 3.45 7.88 17.11
N ALA A 126 4.34 8.02 16.14
CA ALA A 126 4.77 9.33 15.67
C ALA A 126 3.60 10.12 15.06
N LEU A 127 2.82 9.50 14.18
CA LEU A 127 1.70 10.15 13.49
C LEU A 127 0.54 10.53 14.41
N GLU A 128 0.42 9.96 15.61
CA GLU A 128 -0.55 10.43 16.62
C GLU A 128 -0.32 11.91 16.97
N HIS A 129 0.92 12.37 16.89
CA HIS A 129 1.34 13.76 17.18
C HIS A 129 1.53 14.61 15.93
N TYR A 130 1.15 14.12 14.76
CA TYR A 130 1.25 14.86 13.50
C TYR A 130 0.39 16.12 13.53
N PRO A 131 0.99 17.32 13.32
CA PRO A 131 0.33 18.58 13.65
C PRO A 131 -0.60 19.12 12.55
N TYR A 132 -0.56 18.55 11.35
CA TYR A 132 -1.33 19.05 10.21
C TYR A 132 -2.62 18.26 10.00
N ASP A 133 -3.60 18.90 9.37
CA ASP A 133 -4.95 18.36 9.15
C ASP A 133 -5.15 17.93 7.68
N ASP A 134 -4.07 17.40 7.08
CA ASP A 134 -4.03 16.99 5.67
C ASP A 134 -4.00 15.47 5.46
N LEU A 135 -4.02 14.67 6.53
CA LEU A 135 -4.12 13.22 6.44
C LEU A 135 -5.46 12.79 5.83
N LEU A 136 -5.45 11.67 5.10
CA LEU A 136 -6.69 11.11 4.57
C LEU A 136 -7.61 10.66 5.71
N PRO A 137 -8.90 11.08 5.70
CA PRO A 137 -9.85 10.61 6.70
C PRO A 137 -10.15 9.12 6.50
N CYS A 138 -10.52 8.45 7.60
CA CYS A 138 -10.95 7.06 7.54
C CYS A 138 -12.28 6.91 6.81
N GLU A 139 -12.25 6.33 5.63
CA GLU A 139 -13.45 5.89 4.91
C GLU A 139 -13.79 4.45 5.30
N ILE A 140 -14.37 4.23 6.47
CA ILE A 140 -14.66 2.89 7.01
C ILE A 140 -15.45 2.00 6.02
N SER A 141 -16.28 2.60 5.17
CA SER A 141 -17.03 1.89 4.13
C SER A 141 -16.16 1.13 3.12
N ARG A 142 -14.90 1.54 2.94
CA ARG A 142 -13.96 0.90 2.00
C ARG A 142 -13.59 -0.53 2.42
N TYR A 143 -13.82 -0.88 3.68
CA TYR A 143 -13.43 -2.16 4.26
C TYR A 143 -14.56 -3.21 4.25
N GLY A 144 -15.41 -3.19 3.21
CA GLY A 144 -16.39 -4.25 2.96
C GLY A 144 -17.80 -3.94 3.46
N SER A 145 -18.21 -2.67 3.48
CA SER A 145 -19.62 -2.32 3.73
C SER A 145 -20.56 -2.97 2.68
N ALA A 146 -21.83 -3.20 3.05
CA ALA A 146 -22.84 -3.75 2.16
C ALA A 146 -22.96 -2.98 0.84
N ALA A 147 -22.90 -1.63 0.91
CA ALA A 147 -22.92 -0.77 -0.26
C ALA A 147 -21.71 -1.00 -1.18
N ARG A 148 -20.51 -1.15 -0.61
CA ARG A 148 -19.29 -1.45 -1.38
C ARG A 148 -19.31 -2.84 -2.00
N LEU A 149 -19.80 -3.84 -1.29
CA LEU A 149 -19.97 -5.19 -1.83
C LEU A 149 -21.00 -5.21 -2.98
N LEU A 150 -22.07 -4.45 -2.88
CA LEU A 150 -23.04 -4.29 -3.97
C LEU A 150 -22.42 -3.61 -5.20
N GLN A 151 -21.64 -2.55 -5.02
CA GLN A 151 -20.88 -1.89 -6.09
C GLN A 151 -19.88 -2.86 -6.74
N ALA A 152 -19.21 -3.69 -5.94
CA ALA A 152 -18.29 -4.70 -6.45
C ALA A 152 -18.98 -5.75 -7.34
N LYS A 153 -20.21 -6.19 -6.98
CA LYS A 153 -20.99 -7.11 -7.82
C LYS A 153 -21.24 -6.53 -9.21
N ALA A 154 -21.65 -5.27 -9.31
CA ALA A 154 -21.85 -4.61 -10.60
C ALA A 154 -20.53 -4.50 -11.39
N ALA A 155 -19.47 -4.03 -10.74
CA ALA A 155 -18.15 -3.91 -11.37
C ALA A 155 -17.59 -5.28 -11.85
N TYR A 156 -17.86 -6.36 -11.14
CA TYR A 156 -17.45 -7.71 -11.56
C TYR A 156 -18.21 -8.16 -12.80
N ALA A 157 -19.50 -7.84 -12.95
CA ALA A 157 -20.26 -8.13 -14.16
C ALA A 157 -19.65 -7.42 -15.38
N ASP A 158 -19.29 -6.13 -15.22
CA ASP A 158 -18.64 -5.36 -16.29
C ASP A 158 -17.27 -5.94 -16.66
N LEU A 159 -16.47 -6.36 -15.67
CA LEU A 159 -15.17 -6.97 -15.90
C LEU A 159 -15.27 -8.34 -16.57
N MET A 160 -16.25 -9.17 -16.20
CA MET A 160 -16.50 -10.45 -16.87
C MET A 160 -16.90 -10.22 -18.33
N ALA A 161 -17.76 -9.23 -18.61
CA ALA A 161 -18.10 -8.87 -19.99
C ALA A 161 -16.87 -8.44 -20.81
N ALA A 162 -15.97 -7.62 -20.21
CA ALA A 162 -14.73 -7.21 -20.84
C ALA A 162 -13.76 -8.40 -21.04
N ALA A 163 -13.68 -9.30 -20.06
CA ALA A 163 -12.79 -10.47 -20.10
C ALA A 163 -13.14 -11.47 -21.22
N HIS A 164 -14.38 -11.50 -21.71
CA HIS A 164 -14.75 -12.36 -22.85
C HIS A 164 -13.99 -12.03 -24.15
N ALA A 165 -13.44 -10.83 -24.28
CA ALA A 165 -12.60 -10.44 -25.41
C ALA A 165 -11.15 -10.93 -25.28
N ASP A 166 -10.73 -11.38 -24.10
CA ASP A 166 -9.38 -11.91 -23.84
C ASP A 166 -9.37 -13.42 -24.11
N ALA A 167 -8.80 -13.81 -25.25
CA ALA A 167 -8.74 -15.21 -25.67
C ALA A 167 -7.83 -16.09 -24.79
N VAL A 168 -6.89 -15.50 -24.06
CA VAL A 168 -5.88 -16.21 -23.27
C VAL A 168 -6.34 -16.42 -21.84
N HIS A 169 -6.73 -15.37 -21.15
CA HIS A 169 -7.02 -15.38 -19.70
C HIS A 169 -8.50 -15.11 -19.37
N GLY A 170 -9.33 -14.74 -20.35
CA GLY A 170 -10.71 -14.32 -20.11
C GLY A 170 -11.55 -15.35 -19.36
N ALA A 171 -11.44 -16.64 -19.73
CA ALA A 171 -12.19 -17.71 -19.06
C ALA A 171 -11.77 -17.90 -17.60
N GLU A 172 -10.49 -17.71 -17.28
CA GLU A 172 -9.96 -17.78 -15.91
C GLU A 172 -10.43 -16.59 -15.09
N ILE A 173 -10.31 -15.38 -15.63
CA ILE A 173 -10.76 -14.14 -14.97
C ILE A 173 -12.26 -14.24 -14.64
N CYS A 174 -13.08 -14.72 -15.59
CA CYS A 174 -14.51 -14.92 -15.36
C CYS A 174 -14.79 -15.90 -14.21
N ARG A 175 -14.07 -17.03 -14.14
CA ARG A 175 -14.20 -17.98 -13.01
C ARG A 175 -13.86 -17.34 -11.68
N ASP A 176 -12.74 -16.64 -11.60
CA ASP A 176 -12.29 -15.97 -10.37
C ASP A 176 -13.29 -14.91 -9.91
N LEU A 177 -13.81 -14.11 -10.82
CA LEU A 177 -14.83 -13.10 -10.50
C LEU A 177 -16.17 -13.74 -10.10
N GLN A 178 -16.55 -14.85 -10.73
CA GLN A 178 -17.73 -15.63 -10.35
C GLN A 178 -17.58 -16.19 -8.91
N ASP A 179 -16.42 -16.74 -8.57
CA ASP A 179 -16.13 -17.20 -7.21
C ASP A 179 -16.25 -16.06 -6.19
N ARG A 180 -15.73 -14.87 -6.52
CA ARG A 180 -15.88 -13.69 -5.65
C ARG A 180 -17.34 -13.28 -5.47
N LEU A 181 -18.18 -13.38 -6.51
CA LEU A 181 -19.63 -13.15 -6.39
C LEU A 181 -20.29 -14.12 -5.40
N VAL A 182 -19.92 -15.41 -5.46
CA VAL A 182 -20.39 -16.44 -4.52
C VAL A 182 -19.92 -16.12 -3.10
N MET A 183 -18.66 -15.70 -2.92
CA MET A 183 -18.13 -15.32 -1.61
C MET A 183 -18.85 -14.09 -1.05
N ILE A 184 -19.13 -13.08 -1.87
CA ILE A 184 -19.90 -11.89 -1.45
C ILE A 184 -21.30 -12.31 -0.98
N ALA A 185 -21.98 -13.23 -1.68
CA ALA A 185 -23.28 -13.73 -1.26
C ALA A 185 -23.20 -14.39 0.13
N ARG A 186 -22.21 -15.26 0.34
CA ARG A 186 -21.99 -15.92 1.66
C ARG A 186 -21.74 -14.91 2.78
N VAL A 187 -20.92 -13.91 2.56
CA VAL A 187 -20.64 -12.85 3.57
C VAL A 187 -21.92 -12.06 3.86
N SER A 188 -22.70 -11.73 2.84
CA SER A 188 -23.95 -10.97 2.97
C SER A 188 -25.02 -11.76 3.74
N ASP A 189 -25.16 -13.05 3.44
CA ASP A 189 -26.15 -13.94 4.07
C ASP A 189 -25.80 -14.26 5.53
N ALA A 190 -24.53 -14.39 5.84
CA ALA A 190 -24.07 -14.67 7.21
C ALA A 190 -24.18 -13.47 8.15
N GLY A 191 -24.56 -12.29 7.65
CA GLY A 191 -24.58 -11.06 8.45
C GLY A 191 -23.21 -10.70 9.05
N ALA A 192 -22.15 -11.25 8.45
CA ALA A 192 -20.77 -11.10 8.91
C ALA A 192 -20.24 -9.68 8.63
N PHE A 193 -20.98 -8.68 9.08
CA PHE A 193 -20.52 -7.30 9.09
C PHE A 193 -19.65 -7.08 10.32
N VAL A 194 -18.45 -6.60 10.06
CA VAL A 194 -17.57 -6.09 11.10
C VAL A 194 -18.29 -4.99 11.87
N ASN A 195 -18.32 -5.05 13.19
CA ASN A 195 -18.72 -3.91 14.01
C ASN A 195 -17.65 -2.82 13.89
N THR A 196 -17.83 -1.94 12.90
CA THR A 196 -16.86 -0.90 12.58
C THR A 196 -16.67 0.12 13.71
N ASN A 197 -17.65 0.26 14.62
CA ASN A 197 -17.54 1.16 15.77
C ASN A 197 -16.62 0.59 16.88
N ALA A 198 -16.30 -0.69 16.83
CA ALA A 198 -15.39 -1.33 17.79
C ALA A 198 -13.93 -1.35 17.30
N LEU A 199 -13.66 -0.84 16.09
CA LEU A 199 -12.31 -0.83 15.52
C LEU A 199 -11.50 0.36 16.03
N THR A 200 -10.22 0.11 16.28
CA THR A 200 -9.24 1.15 16.57
C THR A 200 -8.79 1.82 15.28
N ILE A 201 -9.13 3.11 15.13
CA ILE A 201 -8.66 3.92 14.00
C ILE A 201 -7.37 4.62 14.40
N LYS A 202 -6.33 4.48 13.59
CA LYS A 202 -5.02 5.09 13.82
C LYS A 202 -4.59 5.88 12.59
N ARG A 203 -3.83 6.96 12.83
CA ARG A 203 -3.07 7.66 11.78
C ARG A 203 -1.88 6.80 11.39
N SER A 204 -1.80 6.42 10.14
CA SER A 204 -0.82 5.43 9.67
C SER A 204 -0.39 5.68 8.22
N HIS A 205 0.44 4.80 7.71
CA HIS A 205 0.96 4.85 6.33
C HIS A 205 -0.16 4.71 5.27
N GLY A 206 -1.19 3.91 5.55
CA GLY A 206 -2.34 3.69 4.66
C GLY A 206 -2.07 2.77 3.47
N ASP A 207 -0.80 2.37 3.25
CA ASP A 207 -0.38 1.42 2.22
C ASP A 207 0.87 0.62 2.63
N TYR A 208 1.11 0.46 3.94
CA TYR A 208 2.31 -0.20 4.47
C TYR A 208 2.43 -1.64 3.97
N SER A 209 3.57 -1.96 3.37
CA SER A 209 3.86 -3.30 2.87
C SER A 209 5.36 -3.48 2.61
N VAL A 210 5.80 -4.72 2.38
CA VAL A 210 7.19 -5.03 2.02
C VAL A 210 7.70 -4.23 0.81
N MET A 211 6.80 -3.86 -0.10
CA MET A 211 7.13 -3.10 -1.32
C MET A 211 7.48 -1.63 -1.04
N GLN A 212 7.08 -1.12 0.14
CA GLN A 212 7.38 0.25 0.59
C GLN A 212 8.59 0.30 1.52
N LEU A 213 9.27 -0.83 1.74
CA LEU A 213 10.44 -0.91 2.60
C LEU A 213 11.72 -1.07 1.76
N LEU A 214 12.70 -0.23 2.04
CA LEU A 214 14.06 -0.39 1.51
C LEU A 214 14.89 -1.23 2.48
N TYR A 215 15.59 -2.22 1.94
CA TYR A 215 16.46 -3.11 2.70
C TYR A 215 17.91 -3.00 2.23
N ASP A 216 18.83 -3.12 3.21
CA ASP A 216 20.23 -3.43 2.99
C ASP A 216 20.53 -4.72 3.73
N GLY A 217 20.81 -5.79 2.99
CA GLY A 217 20.79 -7.15 3.55
C GLY A 217 19.45 -7.48 4.20
N SER A 218 19.41 -7.74 5.50
CA SER A 218 18.20 -7.99 6.29
C SER A 218 17.69 -6.78 7.09
N GLU A 219 18.37 -5.65 7.01
CA GLU A 219 18.03 -4.42 7.75
C GLU A 219 17.10 -3.52 6.94
N ILE A 220 16.02 -3.04 7.56
CA ILE A 220 15.15 -2.03 6.96
C ILE A 220 15.85 -0.68 7.08
N LYS A 221 16.16 -0.05 5.95
CA LYS A 221 16.86 1.23 5.87
C LYS A 221 15.93 2.41 5.79
N ALA A 222 14.77 2.27 5.16
CA ALA A 222 13.80 3.36 5.06
C ALA A 222 12.40 2.84 4.69
N VAL A 223 11.40 3.68 4.97
CA VAL A 223 10.02 3.53 4.50
C VAL A 223 9.73 4.56 3.43
N LEU A 224 9.03 4.16 2.37
CA LEU A 224 8.72 4.95 1.19
C LEU A 224 7.22 5.17 1.02
N ASP A 225 6.84 6.17 0.22
CA ASP A 225 5.51 6.32 -0.42
C ASP A 225 4.34 6.57 0.54
N PHE A 226 4.41 7.69 1.27
CA PHE A 226 3.37 8.14 2.21
C PHE A 226 2.18 8.89 1.56
N VAL A 227 2.01 8.78 0.24
CA VAL A 227 0.91 9.46 -0.49
C VAL A 227 -0.48 9.05 0.03
N ASN A 228 -0.60 7.86 0.60
CA ASN A 228 -1.82 7.30 1.19
C ASN A 228 -1.90 7.48 2.71
N ALA A 229 -0.97 8.22 3.32
CA ALA A 229 -0.98 8.43 4.77
C ALA A 229 -2.33 9.01 5.24
N GLY A 230 -2.90 8.39 6.26
CA GLY A 230 -4.25 8.73 6.71
C GLY A 230 -4.71 7.92 7.89
N GLU A 231 -5.97 8.12 8.24
CA GLU A 231 -6.65 7.36 9.28
C GLU A 231 -7.14 6.02 8.71
N VAL A 232 -6.74 4.92 9.33
CA VAL A 232 -7.11 3.57 8.92
C VAL A 232 -7.46 2.70 10.12
N PRO A 233 -8.32 1.67 9.97
CA PRO A 233 -8.43 0.63 10.96
C PRO A 233 -7.10 -0.10 11.08
N ILE A 234 -6.48 -0.07 12.26
CA ILE A 234 -5.16 -0.69 12.44
C ILE A 234 -5.18 -2.20 12.19
N ALA A 235 -6.28 -2.84 12.51
CA ALA A 235 -6.53 -4.25 12.18
C ALA A 235 -6.33 -4.53 10.69
N TRP A 236 -6.86 -3.66 9.82
CA TRP A 236 -6.71 -3.83 8.37
C TRP A 236 -5.26 -3.62 7.92
N GLU A 237 -4.58 -2.59 8.42
CA GLU A 237 -3.21 -2.33 7.98
C GLU A 237 -2.25 -3.44 8.43
N LEU A 238 -2.44 -4.00 9.63
CA LEU A 238 -1.66 -5.13 10.14
C LEU A 238 -1.81 -6.38 9.27
N ILE A 239 -3.04 -6.84 9.02
CA ILE A 239 -3.24 -8.06 8.23
C ILE A 239 -2.86 -7.88 6.77
N ARG A 240 -3.12 -6.69 6.22
CA ARG A 240 -2.72 -6.37 4.84
C ARG A 240 -1.21 -6.36 4.71
N SER A 241 -0.49 -5.64 5.55
CA SER A 241 0.97 -5.59 5.49
C SER A 241 1.60 -6.98 5.67
N TYR A 242 1.12 -7.75 6.65
CA TYR A 242 1.53 -9.13 6.85
C TYR A 242 1.32 -9.98 5.59
N SER A 243 0.17 -9.90 4.94
CA SER A 243 -0.15 -10.70 3.75
C SER A 243 0.77 -10.46 2.56
N TYR A 244 1.39 -9.28 2.47
CA TYR A 244 2.41 -8.97 1.46
C TYR A 244 3.81 -9.46 1.85
N MET A 245 4.07 -9.62 3.15
CA MET A 245 5.35 -10.08 3.66
C MET A 245 5.44 -11.60 3.71
N ASP A 246 4.31 -12.27 3.94
CA ASP A 246 4.18 -13.73 4.01
C ASP A 246 3.01 -14.23 3.15
N CYS A 247 3.28 -14.53 1.88
CA CYS A 247 2.27 -14.99 0.94
C CYS A 247 1.66 -16.36 1.28
N THR A 248 2.24 -17.12 2.22
CA THR A 248 1.68 -18.41 2.66
C THR A 248 0.50 -18.27 3.62
N PHE A 249 0.30 -17.07 4.16
CA PHE A 249 -0.71 -16.71 5.14
C PHE A 249 -0.86 -17.72 6.28
N ASN A 250 0.02 -17.61 7.26
CA ASN A 250 0.02 -18.46 8.44
C ASN A 250 -0.51 -17.70 9.66
N ALA A 251 -1.60 -18.18 10.29
CA ALA A 251 -2.25 -17.49 11.41
C ALA A 251 -1.32 -17.27 12.62
N ALA A 252 -0.47 -18.26 12.96
CA ALA A 252 0.49 -18.11 14.06
C ALA A 252 1.59 -17.08 13.77
N ARG A 253 2.02 -16.96 12.50
CA ARG A 253 2.98 -15.92 12.09
C ARG A 253 2.32 -14.54 12.05
N LEU A 254 1.05 -14.44 11.63
CA LEU A 254 0.27 -13.21 11.74
C LEU A 254 0.13 -12.78 13.19
N ALA A 255 -0.19 -13.73 14.09
CA ALA A 255 -0.26 -13.45 15.53
C ALA A 255 1.10 -12.97 16.08
N ALA A 256 2.21 -13.59 15.68
CA ALA A 256 3.54 -13.12 16.08
C ALA A 256 3.86 -11.71 15.57
N TYR A 257 3.50 -11.39 14.33
CA TYR A 257 3.60 -10.05 13.74
C TYR A 257 2.77 -9.03 14.51
N THR A 258 1.52 -9.35 14.77
CA THR A 258 0.59 -8.48 15.50
C THR A 258 1.03 -8.28 16.96
N ASN A 259 1.52 -9.33 17.63
CA ASN A 259 2.03 -9.24 18.99
C ASN A 259 3.32 -8.43 19.09
N GLU A 260 4.21 -8.49 18.09
CA GLU A 260 5.37 -7.59 18.07
C GLU A 260 4.92 -6.13 17.94
N TYR A 261 3.94 -5.82 17.07
CA TYR A 261 3.34 -4.48 16.99
C TYR A 261 2.76 -4.04 18.35
N ARG A 262 1.98 -4.91 19.01
CA ARG A 262 1.30 -4.65 20.30
C ARG A 262 2.25 -4.32 21.47
N ARG A 263 3.52 -4.67 21.36
CA ARG A 263 4.53 -4.27 22.36
C ARG A 263 4.79 -2.77 22.37
N TYR A 264 4.42 -2.05 21.33
CA TYR A 264 4.74 -0.64 21.12
C TYR A 264 3.52 0.24 20.86
N ALA A 265 2.42 -0.34 20.37
CA ALA A 265 1.18 0.39 20.06
C ALA A 265 -0.05 -0.48 20.34
N GLU A 266 -1.17 0.17 20.62
CA GLU A 266 -2.42 -0.49 21.01
C GLU A 266 -3.11 -1.19 19.84
N VAL A 267 -3.61 -2.41 20.11
CA VAL A 267 -4.56 -3.16 19.27
C VAL A 267 -5.58 -3.79 20.21
N SER A 268 -6.86 -3.50 20.02
CA SER A 268 -7.94 -4.00 20.86
C SER A 268 -8.25 -5.46 20.58
N MET A 269 -8.98 -6.11 21.49
CA MET A 269 -9.45 -7.48 21.25
C MET A 269 -10.46 -7.56 20.11
N ASP A 270 -11.22 -6.49 19.87
CA ASP A 270 -12.14 -6.42 18.74
C ASP A 270 -11.39 -6.22 17.40
N ASP A 271 -10.28 -5.49 17.38
CA ASP A 271 -9.39 -5.45 16.23
C ASP A 271 -8.90 -6.84 15.84
N LEU A 272 -8.46 -7.64 16.80
CA LEU A 272 -8.00 -9.02 16.56
C LEU A 272 -9.13 -9.92 16.03
N ARG A 273 -10.34 -9.82 16.61
CA ARG A 273 -11.52 -10.58 16.17
C ARG A 273 -11.93 -10.24 14.75
N TYR A 274 -11.97 -8.95 14.42
CA TYR A 274 -12.48 -8.49 13.13
C TYR A 274 -11.42 -8.41 12.02
N MET A 275 -10.15 -8.52 12.36
CA MET A 275 -9.02 -8.40 11.42
C MET A 275 -9.19 -9.21 10.13
N PRO A 276 -9.45 -10.54 10.14
CA PRO A 276 -9.57 -11.32 8.91
C PRO A 276 -10.83 -10.98 8.11
N TYR A 277 -11.93 -10.63 8.77
CA TYR A 277 -13.19 -10.26 8.12
C TYR A 277 -13.09 -8.91 7.43
N LEU A 278 -12.44 -7.95 8.09
CA LEU A 278 -12.19 -6.61 7.56
C LEU A 278 -11.36 -6.67 6.28
N TYR A 279 -10.31 -7.49 6.29
CA TYR A 279 -9.45 -7.68 5.13
C TYR A 279 -10.18 -8.43 4.00
N LEU A 280 -10.94 -9.47 4.32
CA LEU A 280 -11.79 -10.18 3.35
C LEU A 280 -12.78 -9.21 2.68
N GLY A 281 -13.47 -8.37 3.45
CA GLY A 281 -14.39 -7.37 2.91
C GLY A 281 -13.73 -6.39 1.95
N GLN A 282 -12.54 -5.91 2.31
CA GLN A 282 -11.76 -5.03 1.43
C GLN A 282 -11.29 -5.74 0.15
N LEU A 283 -10.84 -6.98 0.24
CA LEU A 283 -10.43 -7.76 -0.91
C LEU A 283 -11.60 -8.03 -1.86
N LEU A 284 -12.76 -8.44 -1.33
CA LEU A 284 -13.98 -8.70 -2.10
C LEU A 284 -14.56 -7.44 -2.73
N SER A 285 -14.35 -6.26 -2.16
CA SER A 285 -14.82 -5.00 -2.73
C SER A 285 -13.88 -4.39 -3.77
N SER A 286 -12.73 -4.99 -4.02
CA SER A 286 -11.70 -4.43 -4.91
C SER A 286 -11.64 -5.12 -6.27
N THR A 287 -11.62 -4.32 -7.32
CA THR A 287 -11.40 -4.76 -8.72
C THR A 287 -9.95 -4.70 -9.14
N TYR A 288 -9.06 -4.18 -8.29
CA TYR A 288 -7.64 -3.98 -8.63
C TYR A 288 -6.94 -5.31 -8.95
N GLY A 289 -6.12 -5.28 -9.93
CA GLY A 289 -5.47 -6.42 -10.56
C GLY A 289 -6.18 -6.75 -11.88
N TYR A 290 -7.35 -7.36 -11.87
CA TYR A 290 -8.08 -7.71 -13.09
C TYR A 290 -8.48 -6.49 -13.93
N LYS A 291 -8.97 -5.42 -13.30
CA LYS A 291 -9.32 -4.19 -14.03
C LYS A 291 -8.11 -3.60 -14.75
N GLN A 292 -6.97 -3.52 -14.07
CA GLN A 292 -5.75 -2.97 -14.65
C GLN A 292 -5.19 -3.89 -15.74
N TYR A 293 -5.18 -5.20 -15.50
CA TYR A 293 -4.76 -6.16 -16.54
C TYR A 293 -5.57 -6.01 -17.81
N LEU A 294 -6.90 -6.00 -17.73
CA LEU A 294 -7.77 -5.85 -18.89
C LEU A 294 -7.58 -4.51 -19.64
N GLN A 295 -6.99 -3.51 -19.00
CA GLN A 295 -6.68 -2.22 -19.62
C GLN A 295 -5.28 -2.16 -20.22
N THR A 296 -4.31 -2.92 -19.70
CA THR A 296 -2.88 -2.77 -20.03
C THR A 296 -2.25 -4.02 -20.62
N GLY A 297 -2.84 -5.20 -20.39
CA GLY A 297 -2.22 -6.49 -20.73
C GLY A 297 -1.05 -6.89 -19.81
N ASP A 298 -0.87 -6.22 -18.67
CA ASP A 298 0.25 -6.45 -17.75
C ASP A 298 0.02 -7.73 -16.91
N GLU A 299 0.83 -8.75 -17.17
CA GLU A 299 0.77 -10.06 -16.52
C GLU A 299 1.05 -10.00 -15.00
N GLU A 300 1.83 -9.04 -14.52
CA GLU A 300 2.06 -8.87 -13.08
C GLU A 300 0.78 -8.43 -12.38
N LEU A 301 -0.02 -7.58 -13.03
CA LEU A 301 -1.33 -7.14 -12.52
C LEU A 301 -2.35 -8.29 -12.53
N LEU A 302 -2.30 -9.17 -13.54
CA LEU A 302 -3.11 -10.38 -13.58
C LEU A 302 -2.73 -11.32 -12.43
N ALA A 303 -1.45 -11.61 -12.26
CA ALA A 303 -0.94 -12.45 -11.16
C ALA A 303 -1.34 -11.87 -9.79
N PHE A 304 -1.34 -10.54 -9.65
CA PHE A 304 -1.81 -9.87 -8.45
C PHE A 304 -3.32 -10.06 -8.22
N GLY A 305 -4.14 -10.00 -9.27
CA GLY A 305 -5.58 -10.27 -9.20
C GLY A 305 -5.88 -11.70 -8.74
N ARG A 306 -5.16 -12.69 -9.29
CA ARG A 306 -5.21 -14.11 -8.91
C ARG A 306 -4.85 -14.31 -7.43
N TRP A 307 -3.72 -13.79 -6.99
CA TRP A 307 -3.30 -13.88 -5.60
C TRP A 307 -4.34 -13.32 -4.64
N ARG A 308 -4.97 -12.19 -4.96
CA ARG A 308 -6.04 -11.63 -4.13
C ARG A 308 -7.29 -12.51 -4.11
N THR A 309 -7.61 -13.20 -5.20
CA THR A 309 -8.72 -14.14 -5.23
C THR A 309 -8.43 -15.38 -4.38
N GLU A 310 -7.21 -15.91 -4.46
CA GLU A 310 -6.78 -17.01 -3.57
C GLU A 310 -6.84 -16.60 -2.09
N MET A 311 -6.45 -15.37 -1.76
CA MET A 311 -6.58 -14.82 -0.41
C MET A 311 -8.06 -14.74 0.03
N CYS A 312 -8.97 -14.35 -0.86
CA CYS A 312 -10.41 -14.39 -0.57
C CYS A 312 -10.90 -15.83 -0.29
N ARG A 313 -10.48 -16.82 -1.12
CA ARG A 313 -10.81 -18.24 -0.93
C ARG A 313 -10.31 -18.75 0.42
N TYR A 314 -9.09 -18.41 0.77
CA TYR A 314 -8.51 -18.77 2.08
C TYR A 314 -9.31 -18.15 3.24
N LEU A 315 -9.53 -16.84 3.20
CA LEU A 315 -10.19 -16.12 4.29
C LEU A 315 -11.67 -16.50 4.44
N ILE A 316 -12.41 -16.76 3.35
CA ILE A 316 -13.80 -17.20 3.45
C ILE A 316 -13.92 -18.57 4.13
N ALA A 317 -12.91 -19.42 4.02
CA ALA A 317 -12.87 -20.74 4.65
C ALA A 317 -12.34 -20.68 6.08
N ASN A 318 -11.39 -19.79 6.40
CA ASN A 318 -10.59 -19.86 7.63
C ASN A 318 -10.67 -18.62 8.53
N ALA A 319 -11.46 -17.58 8.19
CA ALA A 319 -11.47 -16.33 8.97
C ALA A 319 -11.81 -16.54 10.45
N GLY A 320 -12.70 -17.47 10.79
CA GLY A 320 -13.04 -17.82 12.17
C GLY A 320 -11.86 -18.42 12.94
N GLU A 321 -11.12 -19.33 12.32
CA GLU A 321 -9.92 -19.94 12.91
C GLU A 321 -8.80 -18.92 13.09
N VAL A 322 -8.57 -18.08 12.07
CA VAL A 322 -7.57 -16.99 12.14
C VAL A 322 -7.93 -16.03 13.27
N SER A 323 -9.18 -15.61 13.38
CA SER A 323 -9.67 -14.74 14.46
C SER A 323 -9.46 -15.38 15.84
N ALA A 324 -9.86 -16.65 16.01
CA ALA A 324 -9.69 -17.37 17.27
C ALA A 324 -8.21 -17.50 17.66
N GLU A 325 -7.33 -17.78 16.70
CA GLU A 325 -5.89 -17.89 16.93
C GLU A 325 -5.26 -16.56 17.32
N LEU A 326 -5.65 -15.45 16.67
CA LEU A 326 -5.20 -14.10 17.02
C LEU A 326 -5.58 -13.75 18.47
N VAL A 327 -6.84 -14.03 18.86
CA VAL A 327 -7.34 -13.77 20.22
C VAL A 327 -6.64 -14.67 21.24
N ARG A 328 -6.40 -15.94 20.91
CA ARG A 328 -5.76 -16.93 21.80
C ARG A 328 -4.29 -16.60 22.06
N LEU A 329 -3.57 -16.07 21.07
CA LEU A 329 -2.14 -15.76 21.16
C LEU A 329 -1.86 -14.29 21.58
N ALA A 330 -2.92 -13.49 21.81
CA ALA A 330 -2.86 -12.12 22.29
C ALA A 330 -2.52 -12.04 23.78
#